data_b0ffb0116a55ffd1b179b3b97d4fec45
#
_entry.id   b0ffb0116a55ffd1b179b3b97d4fec45
#
_cell.length_a   1.000
_cell.length_b   1.000
_cell.length_c   1.000
_cell.angle_alpha   90.00
_cell.angle_beta   90.00
_cell.angle_gamma   90.00
#
_symmetry.space_group_name_H-M   'P 1'
#
loop_
_entity.id
_entity.type
_entity.pdbx_description
1 polymer ?
#
loop_
_entity_poly.entity_id
_entity_poly.type
_entity_poly.pdbx_seq_one_letter_code
_entity_poly.pdbx_strand_id
1 'polypeptide(L)'
;MVKRTEYLEKLKKIKDMQIIKVITGVRRCGKSTLLSQFRTFLMESDVLEEQIISINFEDLKFEDLKNYRALYQYIEERLVPNKKNYIFIDEIQEVENFQRAVDSLFIKANTDIYITGSNAMMLSGELATLLSGRYIEISIFPLSFSEYLKLDETQDMRQAWNKYFENGGFPYATQINDDDIRKDYLMGIYNTVLLKDIVARNKVQDITLLESVVKFLFENIGNIVSPKKIADTLVSYGRKTTSSTVENYIEALKSSFILYKAGRYDIKGKQHLKSLEKYYIVDIGLRKLLINKKHSDIGHILENIVYLELIRRGYTVYIGKIGDLEIDFIAERNNEREYYQVSATILDENTFKREITPLKKVKDNFQKFIISMDEINLSEDGIKHLNILDFLQNRNN
;
A
#
# COMPACT_ATOMS: atom_id res chain seq x y z
N MET A 1 -9.86 11.72 -14.80
CA MET A 1 -9.23 10.46 -14.33
C MET A 1 -7.72 10.65 -14.27
N VAL A 2 -7.05 10.35 -13.15
CA VAL A 2 -5.58 10.52 -13.01
C VAL A 2 -4.84 9.44 -13.79
N LYS A 3 -3.85 9.87 -14.55
CA LYS A 3 -2.89 8.96 -15.19
C LYS A 3 -1.89 8.47 -14.14
N ARG A 4 -1.86 7.16 -13.86
CA ARG A 4 -0.96 6.53 -12.89
C ARG A 4 0.43 6.30 -13.51
N THR A 5 1.11 7.42 -13.83
CA THR A 5 2.31 7.43 -14.70
C THR A 5 3.41 6.48 -14.23
N GLU A 6 3.75 6.47 -12.94
CA GLU A 6 4.83 5.61 -12.41
C GLU A 6 4.52 4.12 -12.56
N TYR A 7 3.27 3.72 -12.30
CA TYR A 7 2.85 2.32 -12.47
C TYR A 7 2.76 1.93 -13.95
N LEU A 8 2.29 2.85 -14.81
CA LEU A 8 2.29 2.65 -16.25
C LEU A 8 3.70 2.44 -16.80
N GLU A 9 4.67 3.24 -16.38
CA GLU A 9 6.07 3.07 -16.80
C GLU A 9 6.66 1.75 -16.30
N LYS A 10 6.30 1.29 -15.09
CA LYS A 10 6.66 -0.06 -14.62
C LYS A 10 6.08 -1.14 -15.53
N LEU A 11 4.80 -1.06 -15.89
CA LEU A 11 4.15 -2.02 -16.79
C LEU A 11 4.78 -2.02 -18.19
N LYS A 12 5.09 -0.85 -18.75
CA LYS A 12 5.76 -0.71 -20.03
C LYS A 12 7.13 -1.37 -20.05
N LYS A 13 7.92 -1.23 -18.99
CA LYS A 13 9.26 -1.85 -18.88
C LYS A 13 9.24 -3.37 -18.91
N ILE A 14 8.17 -3.99 -18.40
CA ILE A 14 8.03 -5.45 -18.32
C ILE A 14 7.07 -6.03 -19.36
N LYS A 15 6.55 -5.18 -20.27
CA LYS A 15 5.74 -5.60 -21.41
C LYS A 15 6.53 -6.62 -22.26
N ASP A 16 5.82 -7.62 -22.77
CA ASP A 16 6.35 -8.70 -23.60
C ASP A 16 7.39 -9.63 -22.93
N MET A 17 7.77 -9.36 -21.68
CA MET A 17 8.59 -10.29 -20.92
C MET A 17 7.77 -11.53 -20.54
N GLN A 18 8.39 -12.72 -20.65
CA GLN A 18 7.79 -13.99 -20.25
C GLN A 18 7.73 -14.09 -18.72
N ILE A 19 6.88 -13.25 -18.14
CA ILE A 19 6.63 -13.15 -16.70
C ILE A 19 5.19 -12.71 -16.46
N ILE A 20 4.55 -13.25 -15.42
CA ILE A 20 3.17 -12.87 -15.05
C ILE A 20 3.21 -11.54 -14.30
N LYS A 21 2.41 -10.56 -14.70
CA LYS A 21 2.26 -9.26 -14.04
C LYS A 21 1.11 -9.33 -13.06
N VAL A 22 1.42 -9.26 -11.76
CA VAL A 22 0.42 -9.33 -10.69
C VAL A 22 0.25 -7.93 -10.09
N ILE A 23 -0.91 -7.34 -10.28
CA ILE A 23 -1.25 -6.02 -9.77
C ILE A 23 -2.09 -6.17 -8.50
N THR A 24 -1.57 -5.69 -7.38
CA THR A 24 -2.17 -5.84 -6.06
C THR A 24 -2.45 -4.51 -5.41
N GLY A 25 -3.27 -4.52 -4.36
CA GLY A 25 -3.60 -3.34 -3.58
C GLY A 25 -5.02 -3.37 -3.05
N VAL A 26 -5.30 -2.51 -2.09
CA VAL A 26 -6.61 -2.41 -1.44
C VAL A 26 -7.74 -2.21 -2.45
N ARG A 27 -8.95 -2.64 -2.11
CA ARG A 27 -10.12 -2.35 -2.94
C ARG A 27 -10.26 -0.86 -3.24
N ARG A 28 -10.70 -0.52 -4.46
CA ARG A 28 -10.93 0.87 -4.90
C ARG A 28 -9.69 1.77 -5.00
N CYS A 29 -8.45 1.23 -4.89
CA CYS A 29 -7.23 2.02 -5.09
C CYS A 29 -6.89 2.31 -6.56
N GLY A 30 -7.62 1.72 -7.52
CA GLY A 30 -7.48 2.00 -8.96
C GLY A 30 -6.78 0.92 -9.78
N LYS A 31 -6.77 -0.36 -9.36
CA LYS A 31 -6.20 -1.49 -10.12
C LYS A 31 -6.80 -1.63 -11.52
N SER A 32 -8.12 -1.75 -11.60
CA SER A 32 -8.86 -1.87 -12.88
C SER A 32 -8.66 -0.65 -13.78
N THR A 33 -8.56 0.54 -13.17
CA THR A 33 -8.24 1.79 -13.89
C THR A 33 -6.84 1.74 -14.51
N LEU A 34 -5.83 1.25 -13.78
CA LEU A 34 -4.48 1.09 -14.32
C LEU A 34 -4.46 0.09 -15.48
N LEU A 35 -5.15 -1.05 -15.36
CA LEU A 35 -5.27 -2.00 -16.46
C LEU A 35 -5.93 -1.36 -17.69
N SER A 36 -6.99 -0.58 -17.50
CA SER A 36 -7.65 0.15 -18.58
C SER A 36 -6.71 1.16 -19.25
N GLN A 37 -5.95 1.94 -18.47
CA GLN A 37 -4.95 2.87 -19.01
C GLN A 37 -3.83 2.14 -19.78
N PHE A 38 -3.42 0.98 -19.31
CA PHE A 38 -2.39 0.20 -19.99
C PHE A 38 -2.92 -0.44 -21.28
N ARG A 39 -4.18 -0.90 -21.30
CA ARG A 39 -4.85 -1.36 -22.54
C ARG A 39 -4.93 -0.25 -23.59
N THR A 40 -5.32 0.97 -23.18
CA THR A 40 -5.31 2.13 -24.08
C THR A 40 -3.91 2.37 -24.66
N PHE A 41 -2.87 2.33 -23.82
CA PHE A 41 -1.48 2.44 -24.30
C PHE A 41 -1.11 1.34 -25.31
N LEU A 42 -1.54 0.08 -25.11
CA LEU A 42 -1.28 -1.00 -26.07
C LEU A 42 -1.93 -0.71 -27.41
N MET A 43 -3.19 -0.27 -27.44
CA MET A 43 -3.90 0.09 -28.67
C MET A 43 -3.24 1.29 -29.38
N GLU A 44 -2.74 2.28 -28.62
CA GLU A 44 -1.96 3.39 -29.15
C GLU A 44 -0.56 2.96 -29.68
N SER A 45 -0.11 1.75 -29.33
CA SER A 45 1.17 1.13 -29.73
C SER A 45 0.99 0.02 -30.79
N ASP A 46 0.02 0.18 -31.68
CA ASP A 46 -0.28 -0.73 -32.79
C ASP A 46 -0.69 -2.17 -32.40
N VAL A 47 -1.10 -2.41 -31.15
CA VAL A 47 -1.70 -3.67 -30.75
C VAL A 47 -3.18 -3.66 -31.14
N LEU A 48 -3.59 -4.63 -31.94
CA LEU A 48 -4.98 -4.75 -32.40
C LEU A 48 -5.90 -5.18 -31.25
N GLU A 49 -7.13 -4.71 -31.26
CA GLU A 49 -8.12 -5.03 -30.23
C GLU A 49 -8.34 -6.55 -30.07
N GLU A 50 -8.31 -7.31 -31.17
CA GLU A 50 -8.41 -8.78 -31.19
C GLU A 50 -7.31 -9.49 -30.38
N GLN A 51 -6.15 -8.83 -30.18
CA GLN A 51 -5.02 -9.36 -29.39
C GLN A 51 -5.20 -9.10 -27.88
N ILE A 52 -6.22 -8.36 -27.49
CA ILE A 52 -6.48 -7.96 -26.10
C ILE A 52 -7.68 -8.73 -25.55
N ILE A 53 -7.41 -9.67 -24.64
CA ILE A 53 -8.46 -10.43 -23.95
C ILE A 53 -8.61 -9.84 -22.55
N SER A 54 -9.80 -9.31 -22.23
CA SER A 54 -10.05 -8.67 -20.94
C SER A 54 -11.27 -9.28 -20.25
N ILE A 55 -11.05 -9.77 -19.04
CA ILE A 55 -12.03 -10.43 -18.18
C ILE A 55 -12.06 -9.70 -16.85
N ASN A 56 -13.23 -9.31 -16.37
CA ASN A 56 -13.43 -8.71 -15.04
C ASN A 56 -14.48 -9.53 -14.28
N PHE A 57 -14.08 -10.18 -13.20
CA PHE A 57 -14.98 -11.04 -12.42
C PHE A 57 -15.95 -10.27 -11.51
N GLU A 58 -15.96 -8.95 -11.52
CA GLU A 58 -17.06 -8.13 -10.99
C GLU A 58 -18.24 -8.03 -11.98
N ASP A 59 -18.06 -8.42 -13.26
CA ASP A 59 -19.09 -8.40 -14.30
C ASP A 59 -19.74 -9.80 -14.42
N LEU A 60 -21.06 -9.87 -14.24
CA LEU A 60 -21.83 -11.12 -14.29
C LEU A 60 -21.67 -11.92 -15.59
N LYS A 61 -21.34 -11.25 -16.71
CA LYS A 61 -21.12 -11.94 -18.00
C LYS A 61 -19.99 -12.97 -17.95
N PHE A 62 -19.12 -12.91 -16.94
CA PHE A 62 -18.01 -13.84 -16.74
C PHE A 62 -18.24 -14.82 -15.58
N GLU A 63 -19.46 -14.88 -15.02
CA GLU A 63 -19.79 -15.76 -13.89
C GLU A 63 -19.46 -17.22 -14.18
N ASP A 64 -19.74 -17.70 -15.40
CA ASP A 64 -19.49 -19.08 -15.82
C ASP A 64 -17.99 -19.40 -15.95
N LEU A 65 -17.12 -18.39 -15.94
CA LEU A 65 -15.66 -18.56 -16.03
C LEU A 65 -14.97 -18.66 -14.67
N LYS A 66 -15.69 -18.71 -13.55
CA LYS A 66 -15.11 -18.85 -12.20
C LYS A 66 -14.48 -20.22 -11.91
N ASN A 67 -14.48 -21.12 -12.90
CA ASN A 67 -13.72 -22.36 -12.89
C ASN A 67 -12.48 -22.24 -13.79
N TYR A 68 -11.30 -22.70 -13.35
CA TYR A 68 -10.06 -22.56 -14.11
C TYR A 68 -10.08 -23.19 -15.51
N ARG A 69 -10.85 -24.30 -15.72
CA ARG A 69 -10.97 -24.95 -17.04
C ARG A 69 -11.78 -24.09 -18.00
N ALA A 70 -12.92 -23.57 -17.54
CA ALA A 70 -13.75 -22.68 -18.33
C ALA A 70 -12.99 -21.40 -18.69
N LEU A 71 -12.28 -20.80 -17.72
CA LEU A 71 -11.42 -19.65 -17.95
C LEU A 71 -10.32 -19.93 -19.00
N TYR A 72 -9.61 -21.05 -18.86
CA TYR A 72 -8.57 -21.44 -19.80
C TYR A 72 -9.13 -21.61 -21.21
N GLN A 73 -10.21 -22.39 -21.36
CA GLN A 73 -10.84 -22.64 -22.68
C GLN A 73 -11.34 -21.34 -23.32
N TYR A 74 -12.01 -20.47 -22.55
CA TYR A 74 -12.48 -19.17 -23.02
C TYR A 74 -11.37 -18.31 -23.61
N ILE A 75 -10.20 -18.28 -22.93
CA ILE A 75 -9.04 -17.52 -23.37
C ILE A 75 -8.40 -18.21 -24.58
N GLU A 76 -8.22 -19.53 -24.55
CA GLU A 76 -7.57 -20.30 -25.62
C GLU A 76 -8.28 -20.14 -26.96
N GLU A 77 -9.61 -20.17 -26.97
CA GLU A 77 -10.45 -19.98 -28.18
C GLU A 77 -10.32 -18.57 -28.80
N ARG A 78 -9.81 -17.60 -28.03
CA ARG A 78 -9.67 -16.18 -28.44
C ARG A 78 -8.24 -15.78 -28.75
N LEU A 79 -7.28 -16.67 -28.57
CA LEU A 79 -5.90 -16.36 -28.93
C LEU A 79 -5.73 -16.19 -30.43
N VAL A 80 -5.15 -15.06 -30.84
CA VAL A 80 -4.80 -14.80 -32.23
C VAL A 80 -3.51 -15.55 -32.55
N PRO A 81 -3.51 -16.49 -33.51
CA PRO A 81 -2.32 -17.24 -33.89
C PRO A 81 -1.21 -16.32 -34.43
N ASN A 82 0.03 -16.64 -34.10
CA ASN A 82 1.23 -15.94 -34.59
C ASN A 82 1.32 -14.44 -34.21
N LYS A 83 0.46 -13.97 -33.27
CA LYS A 83 0.53 -12.62 -32.70
C LYS A 83 0.70 -12.72 -31.20
N LYS A 84 1.29 -11.69 -30.58
CA LYS A 84 1.33 -11.55 -29.12
C LYS A 84 -0.06 -11.22 -28.61
N ASN A 85 -0.56 -11.98 -27.63
CA ASN A 85 -1.87 -11.79 -27.01
C ASN A 85 -1.68 -11.26 -25.60
N TYR A 86 -2.42 -10.21 -25.25
CA TYR A 86 -2.38 -9.55 -23.95
C TYR A 86 -3.62 -9.93 -23.17
N ILE A 87 -3.44 -10.67 -22.07
CA ILE A 87 -4.51 -11.26 -21.28
C ILE A 87 -4.63 -10.47 -19.96
N PHE A 88 -5.77 -9.81 -19.76
CA PHE A 88 -6.09 -9.04 -18.57
C PHE A 88 -7.19 -9.74 -17.79
N ILE A 89 -6.91 -10.11 -16.53
CA ILE A 89 -7.89 -10.78 -15.66
C ILE A 89 -7.98 -9.98 -14.36
N ASP A 90 -9.09 -9.29 -14.18
CA ASP A 90 -9.37 -8.46 -13.00
C ASP A 90 -10.09 -9.27 -11.94
N GLU A 91 -9.67 -9.15 -10.66
CA GLU A 91 -10.18 -9.89 -9.48
C GLU A 91 -10.08 -11.42 -9.67
N ILE A 92 -8.88 -11.92 -10.11
CA ILE A 92 -8.63 -13.34 -10.43
C ILE A 92 -8.92 -14.30 -9.27
N GLN A 93 -8.90 -13.82 -8.01
CA GLN A 93 -9.21 -14.65 -6.84
C GLN A 93 -10.66 -15.14 -6.78
N GLU A 94 -11.55 -14.63 -7.62
CA GLU A 94 -12.91 -15.13 -7.78
C GLU A 94 -12.94 -16.47 -8.57
N VAL A 95 -11.81 -16.86 -9.20
CA VAL A 95 -11.69 -18.12 -9.96
C VAL A 95 -11.08 -19.20 -9.10
N GLU A 96 -11.79 -20.29 -8.95
CA GLU A 96 -11.29 -21.45 -8.21
C GLU A 96 -10.11 -22.09 -8.95
N ASN A 97 -8.99 -22.33 -8.22
CA ASN A 97 -7.77 -22.91 -8.77
C ASN A 97 -7.18 -22.15 -9.98
N PHE A 98 -7.34 -20.83 -10.04
CA PHE A 98 -6.94 -19.98 -11.16
C PHE A 98 -5.48 -20.19 -11.59
N GLN A 99 -4.57 -20.51 -10.67
CA GLN A 99 -3.16 -20.74 -10.94
C GLN A 99 -2.93 -21.79 -12.04
N ARG A 100 -3.81 -22.82 -12.14
CA ARG A 100 -3.71 -23.84 -13.18
C ARG A 100 -3.97 -23.28 -14.57
N ALA A 101 -4.94 -22.37 -14.70
CA ALA A 101 -5.21 -21.69 -15.96
C ALA A 101 -4.08 -20.72 -16.32
N VAL A 102 -3.61 -19.93 -15.35
CA VAL A 102 -2.54 -18.96 -15.54
C VAL A 102 -1.23 -19.65 -15.93
N ASP A 103 -0.84 -20.73 -15.25
CA ASP A 103 0.37 -21.51 -15.60
C ASP A 103 0.28 -22.11 -16.99
N SER A 104 -0.90 -22.68 -17.38
CA SER A 104 -1.11 -23.25 -18.71
C SER A 104 -1.05 -22.18 -19.81
N LEU A 105 -1.53 -20.98 -19.54
CA LEU A 105 -1.41 -19.84 -20.47
C LEU A 105 0.02 -19.31 -20.53
N PHE A 106 0.71 -19.28 -19.38
CA PHE A 106 2.08 -18.77 -19.28
C PHE A 106 3.09 -19.54 -20.14
N ILE A 107 2.94 -20.85 -20.29
CA ILE A 107 3.86 -21.66 -21.15
C ILE A 107 3.71 -21.37 -22.64
N LYS A 108 2.65 -20.68 -23.05
CA LYS A 108 2.46 -20.24 -24.45
C LYS A 108 3.30 -18.99 -24.73
N ALA A 109 4.28 -19.09 -25.62
CA ALA A 109 5.22 -18.01 -25.92
C ALA A 109 4.55 -16.73 -26.47
N ASN A 110 3.34 -16.87 -27.02
CA ASN A 110 2.58 -15.76 -27.60
C ASN A 110 1.59 -15.10 -26.63
N THR A 111 1.68 -15.34 -25.33
CA THR A 111 0.84 -14.69 -24.32
C THR A 111 1.64 -13.73 -23.44
N ASP A 112 0.98 -12.68 -22.99
CA ASP A 112 1.46 -11.74 -21.97
C ASP A 112 0.33 -11.52 -20.95
N ILE A 113 0.55 -11.88 -19.68
CA ILE A 113 -0.51 -12.07 -18.69
C ILE A 113 -0.43 -11.01 -17.60
N TYR A 114 -1.56 -10.35 -17.37
CA TYR A 114 -1.79 -9.31 -16.36
C TYR A 114 -2.98 -9.72 -15.51
N ILE A 115 -2.74 -9.93 -14.22
CA ILE A 115 -3.79 -10.30 -13.28
C ILE A 115 -3.89 -9.29 -12.14
N THR A 116 -5.07 -9.05 -11.61
CA THR A 116 -5.24 -8.25 -10.40
C THR A 116 -5.86 -9.04 -9.27
N GLY A 117 -5.60 -8.56 -8.06
CA GLY A 117 -6.27 -9.05 -6.87
C GLY A 117 -6.25 -8.02 -5.74
N SER A 118 -7.32 -8.03 -4.96
CA SER A 118 -7.50 -7.15 -3.79
C SER A 118 -7.03 -7.79 -2.48
N ASN A 119 -6.36 -8.93 -2.55
CA ASN A 119 -5.92 -9.68 -1.38
C ASN A 119 -4.46 -10.13 -1.49
N ALA A 120 -3.66 -9.86 -0.44
CA ALA A 120 -2.27 -10.29 -0.34
C ALA A 120 -2.08 -11.80 -0.08
N MET A 121 -3.15 -12.59 0.15
CA MET A 121 -3.04 -14.04 0.08
C MET A 121 -2.65 -14.52 -1.32
N MET A 122 -2.87 -13.68 -2.34
CA MET A 122 -2.25 -13.86 -3.65
C MET A 122 -0.73 -13.61 -3.64
N LEU A 123 -0.16 -13.11 -2.52
CA LEU A 123 1.24 -12.70 -2.38
C LEU A 123 1.98 -13.38 -1.24
N SER A 124 1.24 -14.00 -0.30
CA SER A 124 1.86 -14.88 0.68
C SER A 124 2.54 -16.04 -0.07
N GLY A 125 3.47 -16.71 0.57
CA GLY A 125 4.20 -17.84 -0.02
C GLY A 125 3.38 -18.85 -0.83
N GLU A 126 2.04 -18.77 -0.76
CA GLU A 126 1.12 -19.55 -1.58
C GLU A 126 1.18 -19.13 -3.07
N LEU A 127 1.13 -17.83 -3.41
CA LEU A 127 1.25 -17.42 -4.82
C LEU A 127 2.68 -17.66 -5.34
N ALA A 128 3.69 -17.40 -4.50
CA ALA A 128 5.08 -17.73 -4.84
C ALA A 128 5.23 -19.23 -5.11
N THR A 129 4.53 -20.08 -4.36
CA THR A 129 4.48 -21.52 -4.59
C THR A 129 3.60 -21.88 -5.78
N LEU A 130 2.43 -21.24 -5.91
CA LEU A 130 1.44 -21.53 -6.96
C LEU A 130 1.92 -21.10 -8.35
N LEU A 131 2.52 -19.92 -8.47
CA LEU A 131 3.07 -19.40 -9.73
C LEU A 131 4.57 -19.66 -9.89
N SER A 132 5.15 -20.50 -9.02
CA SER A 132 6.54 -20.98 -9.12
C SER A 132 7.60 -19.89 -9.32
N GLY A 133 7.40 -18.70 -8.71
CA GLY A 133 8.29 -17.54 -8.84
C GLY A 133 8.29 -16.87 -10.24
N ARG A 134 7.33 -17.17 -11.11
CA ARG A 134 7.25 -16.66 -12.49
C ARG A 134 6.45 -15.36 -12.60
N TYR A 135 6.45 -14.51 -11.58
CA TYR A 135 5.67 -13.27 -11.56
C TYR A 135 6.48 -12.08 -11.04
N ILE A 136 6.05 -10.89 -11.45
CA ILE A 136 6.43 -9.62 -10.86
C ILE A 136 5.19 -8.97 -10.24
N GLU A 137 5.32 -8.56 -8.98
CA GLU A 137 4.26 -7.84 -8.30
C GLU A 137 4.40 -6.33 -8.49
N ILE A 138 3.26 -5.68 -8.71
CA ILE A 138 3.11 -4.23 -8.73
C ILE A 138 2.04 -3.87 -7.70
N SER A 139 2.49 -3.47 -6.51
CA SER A 139 1.58 -3.02 -5.45
C SER A 139 1.10 -1.60 -5.73
N ILE A 140 -0.22 -1.41 -5.82
CA ILE A 140 -0.87 -0.12 -6.03
C ILE A 140 -1.46 0.39 -4.72
N PHE A 141 -1.18 1.65 -4.44
CA PHE A 141 -1.73 2.38 -3.29
C PHE A 141 -2.83 3.36 -3.74
N PRO A 142 -3.66 3.87 -2.83
CA PRO A 142 -4.40 5.10 -3.05
C PRO A 142 -3.48 6.20 -3.60
N LEU A 143 -4.02 7.27 -4.16
CA LEU A 143 -3.21 8.32 -4.78
C LEU A 143 -2.12 8.83 -3.83
N SER A 144 -0.91 9.00 -4.35
CA SER A 144 0.12 9.78 -3.68
C SER A 144 -0.27 11.26 -3.69
N PHE A 145 0.37 12.08 -2.85
CA PHE A 145 0.13 13.52 -2.90
C PHE A 145 0.47 14.12 -4.27
N SER A 146 1.55 13.66 -4.91
CA SER A 146 1.91 14.09 -6.26
C SER A 146 0.89 13.69 -7.33
N GLU A 147 0.21 12.55 -7.18
CA GLU A 147 -0.89 12.14 -8.04
C GLU A 147 -2.18 12.92 -7.72
N TYR A 148 -2.44 13.18 -6.43
CA TYR A 148 -3.56 14.00 -5.98
C TYR A 148 -3.51 15.41 -6.56
N LEU A 149 -2.34 16.06 -6.55
CA LEU A 149 -2.13 17.40 -7.13
C LEU A 149 -2.52 17.49 -8.61
N LYS A 150 -2.44 16.39 -9.35
CA LYS A 150 -2.87 16.36 -10.77
C LYS A 150 -4.38 16.38 -10.94
N LEU A 151 -5.14 16.13 -9.86
CA LEU A 151 -6.61 16.21 -9.82
C LEU A 151 -7.09 17.54 -9.27
N ASP A 152 -6.28 18.19 -8.43
CA ASP A 152 -6.69 19.42 -7.75
C ASP A 152 -6.62 20.61 -8.70
N GLU A 153 -7.78 21.20 -9.01
CA GLU A 153 -7.92 22.36 -9.89
C GLU A 153 -7.50 23.67 -9.22
N THR A 154 -7.30 23.69 -7.89
CA THR A 154 -7.08 24.91 -7.12
C THR A 154 -5.71 25.55 -7.36
N GLN A 155 -4.73 24.80 -7.88
CA GLN A 155 -3.32 25.20 -8.06
C GLN A 155 -2.63 25.70 -6.77
N ASP A 156 -3.33 25.69 -5.62
CA ASP A 156 -2.79 26.01 -4.30
C ASP A 156 -2.34 24.75 -3.58
N MET A 157 -1.04 24.56 -3.53
CA MET A 157 -0.42 23.37 -2.93
C MET A 157 -0.75 23.21 -1.44
N ARG A 158 -0.87 24.30 -0.68
CA ARG A 158 -1.21 24.24 0.74
C ARG A 158 -2.67 23.82 0.95
N GLN A 159 -3.56 24.35 0.11
CA GLN A 159 -4.96 23.95 0.15
C GLN A 159 -5.14 22.49 -0.27
N ALA A 160 -4.45 22.05 -1.34
CA ALA A 160 -4.43 20.66 -1.77
C ALA A 160 -3.87 19.74 -0.69
N TRP A 161 -2.79 20.16 0.00
CA TRP A 161 -2.21 19.44 1.12
C TRP A 161 -3.22 19.26 2.27
N ASN A 162 -3.87 20.33 2.68
CA ASN A 162 -4.87 20.26 3.76
C ASN A 162 -6.00 19.28 3.42
N LYS A 163 -6.50 19.33 2.19
CA LYS A 163 -7.53 18.40 1.71
C LYS A 163 -7.02 16.96 1.69
N TYR A 164 -5.80 16.73 1.17
CA TYR A 164 -5.20 15.39 1.14
C TYR A 164 -4.95 14.84 2.54
N PHE A 165 -4.39 15.66 3.44
CA PHE A 165 -4.14 15.33 4.83
C PHE A 165 -5.42 15.01 5.60
N GLU A 166 -6.54 15.62 5.23
CA GLU A 166 -7.83 15.37 5.85
C GLU A 166 -8.59 14.18 5.25
N ASN A 167 -8.59 14.05 3.94
CA ASN A 167 -9.51 13.19 3.20
C ASN A 167 -8.85 11.92 2.65
N GLY A 168 -7.51 11.83 2.70
CA GLY A 168 -6.77 10.71 2.12
C GLY A 168 -6.68 10.76 0.60
N GLY A 169 -6.25 9.63 0.01
CA GLY A 169 -5.95 9.49 -1.40
C GLY A 169 -6.79 8.47 -2.15
N PHE A 170 -7.92 7.97 -1.61
CA PHE A 170 -8.79 7.09 -2.39
C PHE A 170 -9.32 7.80 -3.64
N PRO A 171 -9.06 7.26 -4.87
CA PRO A 171 -9.24 8.03 -6.11
C PRO A 171 -10.64 8.61 -6.31
N TYR A 172 -11.69 7.89 -5.97
CA TYR A 172 -13.06 8.40 -6.13
C TYR A 172 -13.47 9.32 -4.96
N ALA A 173 -13.00 9.02 -3.73
CA ALA A 173 -13.27 9.88 -2.58
C ALA A 173 -12.71 11.31 -2.78
N THR A 174 -11.57 11.45 -3.47
CA THR A 174 -10.96 12.76 -3.77
C THR A 174 -11.79 13.62 -4.72
N GLN A 175 -12.75 13.04 -5.45
CA GLN A 175 -13.63 13.74 -6.38
C GLN A 175 -14.99 14.13 -5.74
N ILE A 176 -15.25 13.68 -4.51
CA ILE A 176 -16.48 14.00 -3.78
C ILE A 176 -16.25 15.27 -2.97
N ASN A 177 -16.96 16.34 -3.33
CA ASN A 177 -16.86 17.63 -2.66
C ASN A 177 -17.61 17.68 -1.32
N ASP A 178 -18.72 16.94 -1.21
CA ASP A 178 -19.52 16.87 0.01
C ASP A 178 -18.88 15.94 1.03
N ASP A 179 -18.64 16.45 2.25
CA ASP A 179 -17.94 15.74 3.31
C ASP A 179 -18.72 14.53 3.84
N ASP A 180 -20.05 14.62 3.91
CA ASP A 180 -20.86 13.53 4.43
C ASP A 180 -20.98 12.41 3.41
N ILE A 181 -21.19 12.74 2.12
CA ILE A 181 -21.16 11.76 1.04
C ILE A 181 -19.80 11.06 0.94
N ARG A 182 -18.72 11.81 1.11
CA ARG A 182 -17.37 11.24 1.11
C ARG A 182 -17.14 10.28 2.29
N LYS A 183 -17.59 10.63 3.49
CA LYS A 183 -17.55 9.74 4.66
C LYS A 183 -18.33 8.45 4.42
N ASP A 184 -19.56 8.56 3.88
CA ASP A 184 -20.40 7.39 3.55
C ASP A 184 -19.71 6.50 2.53
N TYR A 185 -19.09 7.08 1.50
CA TYR A 185 -18.31 6.33 0.51
C TYR A 185 -17.11 5.60 1.12
N LEU A 186 -16.33 6.27 1.95
CA LEU A 186 -15.18 5.67 2.66
C LEU A 186 -15.63 4.58 3.65
N MET A 187 -16.77 4.79 4.34
CA MET A 187 -17.38 3.76 5.20
C MET A 187 -17.79 2.54 4.39
N GLY A 188 -18.33 2.74 3.19
CA GLY A 188 -18.64 1.65 2.25
C GLY A 188 -17.40 0.85 1.84
N ILE A 189 -16.25 1.51 1.60
CA ILE A 189 -14.97 0.84 1.34
C ILE A 189 -14.54 0.04 2.56
N TYR A 190 -14.50 0.67 3.74
CA TYR A 190 -14.10 0.04 4.99
C TYR A 190 -14.93 -1.22 5.28
N ASN A 191 -16.25 -1.10 5.22
CA ASN A 191 -17.16 -2.23 5.46
C ASN A 191 -16.94 -3.35 4.43
N THR A 192 -16.72 -3.02 3.16
CA THR A 192 -16.46 -4.03 2.12
C THR A 192 -15.16 -4.78 2.40
N VAL A 193 -14.09 -4.09 2.72
CA VAL A 193 -12.81 -4.72 3.07
C VAL A 193 -12.95 -5.55 4.34
N LEU A 194 -13.58 -5.01 5.39
CA LEU A 194 -13.73 -5.70 6.66
C LEU A 194 -14.61 -6.94 6.53
N LEU A 195 -15.81 -6.82 5.95
CA LEU A 195 -16.80 -7.89 5.92
C LEU A 195 -16.52 -8.91 4.80
N LYS A 196 -16.25 -8.45 3.57
CA LYS A 196 -16.06 -9.34 2.43
C LYS A 196 -14.66 -9.94 2.40
N ASP A 197 -13.63 -9.10 2.57
CA ASP A 197 -12.24 -9.55 2.39
C ASP A 197 -11.63 -10.14 3.66
N ILE A 198 -12.06 -9.76 4.85
CA ILE A 198 -11.51 -10.27 6.11
C ILE A 198 -12.44 -11.29 6.74
N VAL A 199 -13.68 -10.91 7.09
CA VAL A 199 -14.60 -11.76 7.85
C VAL A 199 -14.98 -13.02 7.07
N ALA A 200 -15.43 -12.87 5.82
CA ALA A 200 -15.86 -14.02 5.02
C ALA A 200 -14.71 -15.00 4.72
N ARG A 201 -13.54 -14.48 4.38
CA ARG A 201 -12.39 -15.33 4.00
C ARG A 201 -11.71 -15.99 5.18
N ASN A 202 -11.50 -15.25 6.29
CA ASN A 202 -10.82 -15.80 7.47
C ASN A 202 -11.78 -16.46 8.46
N LYS A 203 -13.07 -16.59 8.10
CA LYS A 203 -14.12 -17.17 8.94
C LYS A 203 -14.13 -16.56 10.34
N VAL A 204 -13.98 -15.23 10.41
CA VAL A 204 -13.97 -14.49 11.68
C VAL A 204 -15.32 -14.61 12.35
N GLN A 205 -15.35 -15.15 13.57
CA GLN A 205 -16.59 -15.35 14.33
C GLN A 205 -17.00 -14.11 15.13
N ASP A 206 -16.03 -13.35 15.66
CA ASP A 206 -16.27 -12.15 16.46
C ASP A 206 -15.88 -10.89 15.71
N ILE A 207 -16.85 -10.34 14.97
CA ILE A 207 -16.69 -9.10 14.19
C ILE A 207 -16.44 -7.91 15.11
N THR A 208 -17.11 -7.85 16.26
CA THR A 208 -16.96 -6.73 17.21
C THR A 208 -15.55 -6.69 17.82
N LEU A 209 -14.96 -7.85 18.06
CA LEU A 209 -13.56 -7.93 18.50
C LEU A 209 -12.61 -7.48 17.39
N LEU A 210 -12.83 -7.91 16.14
CA LEU A 210 -12.06 -7.46 14.99
C LEU A 210 -12.11 -5.93 14.84
N GLU A 211 -13.30 -5.33 14.92
CA GLU A 211 -13.47 -3.86 14.88
C GLU A 211 -12.72 -3.16 16.03
N SER A 212 -12.71 -3.77 17.22
CA SER A 212 -11.96 -3.25 18.36
C SER A 212 -10.45 -3.28 18.12
N VAL A 213 -9.93 -4.35 17.49
CA VAL A 213 -8.52 -4.46 17.09
C VAL A 213 -8.18 -3.42 16.01
N VAL A 214 -9.04 -3.25 14.99
CA VAL A 214 -8.86 -2.24 13.93
C VAL A 214 -8.80 -0.85 14.56
N LYS A 215 -9.75 -0.51 15.41
CA LYS A 215 -9.80 0.79 16.08
C LYS A 215 -8.54 1.04 16.90
N PHE A 216 -8.10 0.04 17.67
CA PHE A 216 -6.86 0.16 18.45
C PHE A 216 -5.64 0.44 17.56
N LEU A 217 -5.49 -0.28 16.45
CA LEU A 217 -4.37 -0.11 15.51
C LEU A 217 -4.40 1.26 14.84
N PHE A 218 -5.59 1.73 14.43
CA PHE A 218 -5.76 3.04 13.81
C PHE A 218 -5.53 4.20 14.78
N GLU A 219 -5.86 4.01 16.07
CA GLU A 219 -5.54 4.97 17.13
C GLU A 219 -4.04 5.03 17.40
N ASN A 220 -3.31 3.93 17.22
CA ASN A 220 -1.91 3.78 17.60
C ASN A 220 -0.96 3.65 16.38
N ILE A 221 -1.31 4.24 15.24
CA ILE A 221 -0.38 4.31 14.09
C ILE A 221 0.95 4.95 14.52
N GLY A 222 2.06 4.45 14.00
CA GLY A 222 3.40 4.96 14.35
C GLY A 222 3.86 4.63 15.77
N ASN A 223 3.02 4.07 16.62
CA ASN A 223 3.42 3.61 17.95
C ASN A 223 3.92 2.16 17.89
N ILE A 224 4.91 1.87 18.74
CA ILE A 224 5.37 0.49 18.93
C ILE A 224 4.31 -0.31 19.69
N VAL A 225 3.79 -1.35 19.08
CA VAL A 225 2.80 -2.25 19.68
C VAL A 225 3.13 -3.70 19.45
N SER A 226 2.57 -4.59 20.27
CA SER A 226 2.64 -6.04 20.07
C SER A 226 1.24 -6.64 20.16
N PRO A 227 0.97 -7.79 19.52
CA PRO A 227 -0.30 -8.50 19.64
C PRO A 227 -0.69 -8.77 21.10
N LYS A 228 0.30 -9.04 21.96
CA LYS A 228 0.08 -9.24 23.40
C LYS A 228 -0.43 -7.97 24.08
N LYS A 229 0.24 -6.81 23.84
CA LYS A 229 -0.20 -5.52 24.41
C LYS A 229 -1.62 -5.16 23.98
N ILE A 230 -1.96 -5.40 22.72
CA ILE A 230 -3.32 -5.19 22.20
C ILE A 230 -4.32 -6.09 22.93
N ALA A 231 -4.01 -7.39 23.03
CA ALA A 231 -4.87 -8.35 23.70
C ALA A 231 -5.08 -7.97 25.18
N ASP A 232 -4.01 -7.66 25.92
CA ASP A 232 -4.07 -7.26 27.31
C ASP A 232 -4.93 -5.98 27.52
N THR A 233 -4.79 -5.02 26.60
CA THR A 233 -5.62 -3.78 26.64
C THR A 233 -7.09 -4.09 26.37
N LEU A 234 -7.42 -4.92 25.38
CA LEU A 234 -8.80 -5.28 25.08
C LEU A 234 -9.43 -6.11 26.20
N VAL A 235 -8.66 -6.98 26.85
CA VAL A 235 -9.11 -7.72 28.04
C VAL A 235 -9.42 -6.76 29.19
N SER A 236 -8.61 -5.73 29.42
CA SER A 236 -8.88 -4.71 30.45
C SER A 236 -10.17 -3.90 30.19
N TYR A 237 -10.62 -3.84 28.94
CA TYR A 237 -11.91 -3.27 28.52
C TYR A 237 -13.06 -4.29 28.50
N GLY A 238 -12.84 -5.47 29.09
CA GLY A 238 -13.87 -6.51 29.22
C GLY A 238 -14.05 -7.40 27.98
N ARG A 239 -13.16 -7.32 26.98
CA ARG A 239 -13.19 -8.15 25.79
C ARG A 239 -12.35 -9.42 26.00
N LYS A 240 -12.95 -10.59 25.90
CA LYS A 240 -12.21 -11.85 25.96
C LYS A 240 -11.45 -12.08 24.65
N THR A 241 -10.12 -12.06 24.70
CA THR A 241 -9.28 -12.34 23.54
C THR A 241 -7.92 -12.91 23.97
N THR A 242 -7.15 -13.39 23.00
CA THR A 242 -5.78 -13.87 23.18
C THR A 242 -4.83 -13.15 22.22
N SER A 243 -3.53 -13.16 22.52
CA SER A 243 -2.49 -12.63 21.63
C SER A 243 -2.54 -13.31 20.24
N SER A 244 -2.77 -14.60 20.17
CA SER A 244 -2.87 -15.35 18.92
C SER A 244 -4.08 -14.92 18.09
N THR A 245 -5.24 -14.66 18.70
CA THR A 245 -6.42 -14.13 17.99
C THR A 245 -6.14 -12.76 17.40
N VAL A 246 -5.51 -11.88 18.18
CA VAL A 246 -5.11 -10.54 17.71
C VAL A 246 -4.11 -10.63 16.57
N GLU A 247 -3.12 -11.52 16.66
CA GLU A 247 -2.13 -11.74 15.60
C GLU A 247 -2.80 -12.20 14.30
N ASN A 248 -3.75 -13.15 14.36
CA ASN A 248 -4.52 -13.58 13.20
C ASN A 248 -5.31 -12.43 12.58
N TYR A 249 -5.89 -11.54 13.38
CA TYR A 249 -6.60 -10.37 12.87
C TYR A 249 -5.65 -9.35 12.21
N ILE A 250 -4.47 -9.14 12.78
CA ILE A 250 -3.43 -8.29 12.19
C ILE A 250 -3.00 -8.87 10.82
N GLU A 251 -2.75 -10.18 10.73
CA GLU A 251 -2.38 -10.80 9.45
C GLU A 251 -3.52 -10.71 8.43
N ALA A 252 -4.77 -10.85 8.84
CA ALA A 252 -5.92 -10.66 7.96
C ALA A 252 -6.04 -9.20 7.45
N LEU A 253 -5.78 -8.21 8.31
CA LEU A 253 -5.75 -6.78 7.94
C LEU A 253 -4.61 -6.48 6.96
N LYS A 254 -3.43 -7.05 7.18
CA LYS A 254 -2.28 -6.95 6.25
C LYS A 254 -2.62 -7.59 4.91
N SER A 255 -3.22 -8.77 4.95
CA SER A 255 -3.63 -9.51 3.75
C SER A 255 -4.66 -8.76 2.90
N SER A 256 -5.42 -7.84 3.50
CA SER A 256 -6.38 -6.98 2.78
C SER A 256 -5.80 -5.65 2.33
N PHE A 257 -4.48 -5.45 2.49
CA PHE A 257 -3.78 -4.20 2.18
C PHE A 257 -4.29 -2.95 2.92
N ILE A 258 -5.04 -3.13 4.01
CA ILE A 258 -5.51 -2.00 4.82
C ILE A 258 -4.48 -1.58 5.88
N LEU A 259 -3.60 -2.54 6.25
CA LEU A 259 -2.55 -2.35 7.25
C LEU A 259 -1.19 -2.77 6.71
N TYR A 260 -0.17 -1.98 7.01
CA TYR A 260 1.22 -2.26 6.70
C TYR A 260 2.03 -2.36 7.99
N LYS A 261 3.05 -3.20 7.98
CA LYS A 261 3.90 -3.46 9.13
C LYS A 261 5.34 -3.03 8.83
N ALA A 262 5.92 -2.23 9.72
CA ALA A 262 7.34 -1.96 9.74
C ALA A 262 8.00 -2.72 10.88
N GLY A 263 8.89 -3.64 10.53
CA GLY A 263 9.72 -4.37 11.50
C GLY A 263 10.83 -3.48 12.05
N ARG A 264 11.48 -3.91 13.15
CA ARG A 264 12.56 -3.16 13.78
C ARG A 264 13.92 -3.71 13.39
N TYR A 265 14.88 -2.80 13.21
CA TYR A 265 16.28 -3.12 12.92
C TYR A 265 17.20 -2.44 13.95
N ASP A 266 18.03 -3.23 14.62
CA ASP A 266 19.09 -2.72 15.51
C ASP A 266 20.31 -2.33 14.68
N ILE A 267 20.59 -1.02 14.59
CA ILE A 267 21.67 -0.46 13.79
C ILE A 267 23.05 -0.90 14.34
N LYS A 268 23.20 -0.95 15.68
CA LYS A 268 24.46 -1.37 16.32
C LYS A 268 24.67 -2.88 16.22
N GLY A 269 23.61 -3.65 16.50
CA GLY A 269 23.63 -5.10 16.43
C GLY A 269 23.57 -5.67 15.01
N LYS A 270 23.27 -4.83 14.01
CA LYS A 270 23.09 -5.20 12.59
C LYS A 270 22.16 -6.40 12.42
N GLN A 271 21.03 -6.39 13.15
CA GLN A 271 20.06 -7.50 13.15
C GLN A 271 18.62 -7.04 13.22
N HIS A 272 17.73 -7.82 12.59
CA HIS A 272 16.29 -7.62 12.71
C HIS A 272 15.80 -8.08 14.09
N LEU A 273 14.97 -7.26 14.71
CA LEU A 273 14.34 -7.56 15.99
C LEU A 273 13.01 -8.28 15.76
N LYS A 274 12.79 -9.38 16.50
CA LYS A 274 11.61 -10.26 16.32
C LYS A 274 10.32 -9.75 16.94
N SER A 275 10.35 -8.65 17.69
CA SER A 275 9.20 -8.17 18.45
C SER A 275 9.14 -6.65 18.51
N LEU A 276 7.94 -6.12 18.78
CA LEU A 276 7.68 -4.69 18.89
C LEU A 276 7.76 -3.99 17.53
N GLU A 277 6.67 -3.98 16.82
CA GLU A 277 6.54 -3.46 15.45
C GLU A 277 5.72 -2.18 15.45
N LYS A 278 5.86 -1.35 14.42
CA LYS A 278 4.92 -0.27 14.13
C LYS A 278 3.99 -0.67 13.00
N TYR A 279 2.77 -0.15 13.07
CA TYR A 279 1.77 -0.38 12.04
C TYR A 279 1.33 0.94 11.42
N TYR A 280 1.14 0.91 10.10
CA TYR A 280 0.71 2.03 9.28
C TYR A 280 -0.51 1.62 8.47
N ILE A 281 -1.41 2.55 8.24
CA ILE A 281 -2.63 2.30 7.47
C ILE A 281 -2.47 2.75 6.03
N VAL A 282 -3.22 2.13 5.15
CA VAL A 282 -3.18 2.37 3.70
C VAL A 282 -3.59 3.79 3.31
N ASP A 283 -4.46 4.42 4.12
CA ASP A 283 -5.02 5.74 3.81
C ASP A 283 -5.48 6.47 5.08
N ILE A 284 -5.10 7.74 5.20
CA ILE A 284 -5.42 8.56 6.37
C ILE A 284 -6.90 8.98 6.43
N GLY A 285 -7.60 9.02 5.28
CA GLY A 285 -9.03 9.29 5.25
C GLY A 285 -9.85 8.20 5.96
N LEU A 286 -9.44 6.92 5.82
CA LEU A 286 -10.03 5.82 6.58
C LEU A 286 -9.77 5.96 8.10
N ARG A 287 -8.58 6.46 8.48
CA ARG A 287 -8.30 6.70 9.89
C ARG A 287 -9.22 7.76 10.47
N LYS A 288 -9.37 8.88 9.79
CA LYS A 288 -10.23 9.99 10.22
C LYS A 288 -11.68 9.57 10.37
N LEU A 289 -12.14 8.66 9.50
CA LEU A 289 -13.49 8.09 9.55
C LEU A 289 -13.76 7.36 10.89
N LEU A 290 -12.77 6.60 11.38
CA LEU A 290 -12.93 5.74 12.56
C LEU A 290 -12.49 6.40 13.86
N ILE A 291 -11.59 7.38 13.78
CA ILE A 291 -10.93 7.98 14.93
C ILE A 291 -11.22 9.47 15.00
N ASN A 292 -12.06 9.84 15.95
CA ASN A 292 -12.50 11.22 16.16
C ASN A 292 -11.50 12.06 17.01
N LYS A 293 -10.18 11.81 16.88
CA LYS A 293 -9.17 12.57 17.64
C LYS A 293 -8.79 13.87 16.91
N LYS A 294 -8.89 14.98 17.63
CA LYS A 294 -8.48 16.31 17.14
C LYS A 294 -6.96 16.50 17.31
N HIS A 295 -6.30 17.05 16.30
CA HIS A 295 -5.01 17.78 16.25
C HIS A 295 -3.76 17.27 17.02
N SER A 296 -3.85 16.43 18.04
CA SER A 296 -2.69 15.99 18.84
C SER A 296 -1.79 14.93 18.17
N ASP A 297 -2.11 14.54 16.94
CA ASP A 297 -1.58 13.33 16.31
C ASP A 297 -0.94 13.59 14.92
N ILE A 298 -0.65 14.89 14.64
CA ILE A 298 -0.12 15.30 13.32
C ILE A 298 1.19 14.57 13.00
N GLY A 299 2.08 14.42 13.98
CA GLY A 299 3.36 13.71 13.80
C GLY A 299 3.17 12.28 13.29
N HIS A 300 2.28 11.51 13.91
CA HIS A 300 2.01 10.12 13.49
C HIS A 300 1.31 10.03 12.12
N ILE A 301 0.47 11.02 11.78
CA ILE A 301 -0.14 11.09 10.44
C ILE A 301 0.93 11.36 9.40
N LEU A 302 1.85 12.30 9.64
CA LEU A 302 2.97 12.59 8.76
C LEU A 302 3.89 11.36 8.62
N GLU A 303 4.19 10.70 9.73
CA GLU A 303 4.97 9.45 9.74
C GLU A 303 4.29 8.38 8.85
N ASN A 304 2.97 8.22 8.95
CA ASN A 304 2.22 7.30 8.07
C ASN A 304 2.31 7.68 6.59
N ILE A 305 2.21 8.96 6.26
CA ILE A 305 2.31 9.45 4.88
C ILE A 305 3.72 9.21 4.33
N VAL A 306 4.76 9.53 5.11
CA VAL A 306 6.17 9.28 4.72
C VAL A 306 6.43 7.79 4.54
N TYR A 307 5.95 6.94 5.45
CA TYR A 307 6.06 5.48 5.31
C TYR A 307 5.46 4.99 3.99
N LEU A 308 4.23 5.38 3.68
CA LEU A 308 3.56 4.99 2.44
C LEU A 308 4.30 5.49 1.21
N GLU A 309 4.86 6.69 1.27
CA GLU A 309 5.64 7.25 0.17
C GLU A 309 6.94 6.48 -0.04
N LEU A 310 7.66 6.12 1.03
CA LEU A 310 8.88 5.32 0.94
C LEU A 310 8.62 3.94 0.31
N ILE A 311 7.59 3.21 0.76
CA ILE A 311 7.26 1.91 0.16
C ILE A 311 6.77 2.04 -1.29
N ARG A 312 6.06 3.11 -1.65
CA ARG A 312 5.66 3.42 -3.03
C ARG A 312 6.85 3.63 -3.95
N ARG A 313 7.92 4.27 -3.44
CA ARG A 313 9.20 4.43 -4.13
C ARG A 313 10.02 3.14 -4.23
N GLY A 314 9.53 2.04 -3.65
CA GLY A 314 10.16 0.73 -3.69
C GLY A 314 11.23 0.50 -2.64
N TYR A 315 11.24 1.31 -1.56
CA TYR A 315 12.08 1.02 -0.41
C TYR A 315 11.49 -0.10 0.45
N THR A 316 12.36 -0.94 1.01
CA THR A 316 12.04 -1.75 2.19
C THR A 316 12.28 -0.89 3.42
N VAL A 317 11.25 -0.76 4.28
CA VAL A 317 11.27 0.21 5.39
C VAL A 317 11.25 -0.52 6.73
N TYR A 318 12.17 -0.13 7.62
CA TYR A 318 12.27 -0.62 8.99
C TYR A 318 12.26 0.55 9.97
N ILE A 319 11.93 0.26 11.22
CA ILE A 319 12.10 1.17 12.34
C ILE A 319 13.52 0.99 12.91
N GLY A 320 14.28 2.06 12.98
CA GLY A 320 15.67 2.01 13.46
C GLY A 320 15.74 2.00 14.99
N LYS A 321 16.59 1.13 15.56
CA LYS A 321 17.00 1.20 16.97
C LYS A 321 18.48 1.49 17.07
N ILE A 322 18.88 2.49 17.84
CA ILE A 322 20.27 2.81 18.13
C ILE A 322 20.50 3.06 19.63
N GLY A 323 20.93 2.03 20.38
CA GLY A 323 20.91 2.05 21.83
C GLY A 323 19.48 2.12 22.35
N ASP A 324 19.17 3.16 23.14
CA ASP A 324 17.81 3.42 23.67
C ASP A 324 17.00 4.40 22.82
N LEU A 325 17.56 4.87 21.70
CA LEU A 325 16.92 5.80 20.80
C LEU A 325 16.28 5.07 19.61
N GLU A 326 15.27 5.71 19.04
CA GLU A 326 14.57 5.28 17.85
C GLU A 326 14.89 6.22 16.68
N ILE A 327 14.96 5.64 15.49
CA ILE A 327 14.90 6.36 14.21
C ILE A 327 13.63 5.90 13.52
N ASP A 328 12.78 6.84 13.10
CA ASP A 328 11.47 6.52 12.57
C ASP A 328 11.57 5.58 11.38
N PHE A 329 12.49 5.84 10.43
CA PHE A 329 12.67 4.94 9.30
C PHE A 329 14.12 4.73 8.90
N ILE A 330 14.41 3.47 8.60
CA ILE A 330 15.54 3.03 7.79
C ILE A 330 14.93 2.55 6.47
N ALA A 331 15.23 3.22 5.37
CA ALA A 331 14.75 2.88 4.05
C ALA A 331 15.89 2.26 3.21
N GLU A 332 15.68 1.04 2.70
CA GLU A 332 16.69 0.31 1.92
C GLU A 332 16.19 0.01 0.51
N ARG A 333 17.02 0.31 -0.49
CA ARG A 333 16.75 0.00 -1.89
C ARG A 333 18.07 -0.14 -2.66
N ASN A 334 18.24 -1.19 -3.45
CA ASN A 334 19.42 -1.41 -4.30
C ASN A 334 20.77 -1.33 -3.55
N ASN A 335 20.85 -1.88 -2.35
CA ASN A 335 22.02 -1.81 -1.45
C ASN A 335 22.35 -0.41 -0.92
N GLU A 336 21.53 0.58 -1.16
CA GLU A 336 21.60 1.89 -0.54
C GLU A 336 20.68 1.95 0.67
N ARG A 337 21.06 2.76 1.65
CA ARG A 337 20.32 2.96 2.89
C ARG A 337 20.16 4.45 3.14
N GLU A 338 19.02 4.84 3.65
CA GLU A 338 18.72 6.19 4.07
C GLU A 338 18.01 6.16 5.42
N TYR A 339 18.21 7.20 6.23
CA TYR A 339 17.63 7.35 7.55
C TYR A 339 16.69 8.55 7.58
N TYR A 340 15.51 8.38 8.15
CA TYR A 340 14.51 9.42 8.20
C TYR A 340 13.95 9.57 9.61
N GLN A 341 13.86 10.83 10.03
CA GLN A 341 13.11 11.25 11.21
C GLN A 341 11.95 12.13 10.75
N VAL A 342 10.78 12.00 11.33
CA VAL A 342 9.56 12.71 10.89
C VAL A 342 8.95 13.45 12.07
N SER A 343 8.78 14.75 11.95
CA SER A 343 8.17 15.59 12.98
C SER A 343 7.17 16.58 12.37
N ALA A 344 6.17 17.00 13.13
CA ALA A 344 5.28 18.06 12.67
C ALA A 344 6.02 19.40 12.52
N THR A 345 6.88 19.72 13.48
CA THR A 345 7.77 20.88 13.46
C THR A 345 9.04 20.59 14.24
N ILE A 346 10.12 21.23 13.84
CA ILE A 346 11.43 21.22 14.51
C ILE A 346 11.93 22.63 14.85
N LEU A 347 11.03 23.61 14.84
CA LEU A 347 11.37 25.01 15.19
C LEU A 347 11.70 25.17 16.68
N ASP A 348 11.15 24.33 17.54
CA ASP A 348 11.51 24.30 18.96
C ASP A 348 12.86 23.58 19.15
N GLU A 349 13.78 24.22 19.90
CA GLU A 349 15.14 23.71 20.07
C GLU A 349 15.19 22.34 20.76
N ASN A 350 14.30 22.06 21.72
CA ASN A 350 14.24 20.77 22.40
C ASN A 350 13.72 19.68 21.44
N THR A 351 12.72 20.00 20.63
CA THR A 351 12.20 19.11 19.59
C THR A 351 13.29 18.83 18.56
N PHE A 352 13.98 19.87 18.05
CA PHE A 352 15.06 19.70 17.10
C PHE A 352 16.18 18.79 17.67
N LYS A 353 16.64 19.04 18.91
CA LYS A 353 17.64 18.20 19.56
C LYS A 353 17.20 16.76 19.72
N ARG A 354 15.92 16.53 20.04
CA ARG A 354 15.36 15.19 20.17
C ARG A 354 15.39 14.44 18.84
N GLU A 355 14.98 15.08 17.74
CA GLU A 355 14.88 14.47 16.42
C GLU A 355 16.27 14.27 15.76
N ILE A 356 17.21 15.19 15.94
CA ILE A 356 18.52 15.07 15.30
C ILE A 356 19.46 14.10 16.03
N THR A 357 19.29 13.94 17.35
CA THR A 357 20.21 13.14 18.19
C THR A 357 20.33 11.68 17.75
N PRO A 358 19.26 10.94 17.43
CA PRO A 358 19.36 9.57 16.94
C PRO A 358 20.18 9.48 15.64
N LEU A 359 19.97 10.41 14.72
CA LEU A 359 20.65 10.46 13.43
C LEU A 359 22.15 10.75 13.57
N LYS A 360 22.55 11.68 14.50
CA LYS A 360 23.97 11.97 14.81
C LYS A 360 24.70 10.77 15.43
N LYS A 361 23.99 9.84 16.07
CA LYS A 361 24.57 8.61 16.64
C LYS A 361 24.85 7.53 15.60
N VAL A 362 24.27 7.60 14.44
CA VAL A 362 24.54 6.69 13.32
C VAL A 362 25.91 7.07 12.70
N LYS A 363 26.87 6.14 12.79
CA LYS A 363 28.27 6.36 12.36
C LYS A 363 28.57 5.75 10.99
N ASP A 364 27.65 5.80 10.08
CA ASP A 364 27.87 5.43 8.67
C ASP A 364 27.74 6.64 7.76
N ASN A 365 28.07 6.46 6.47
CA ASN A 365 28.08 7.52 5.48
C ASN A 365 26.77 7.61 4.67
N PHE A 366 25.74 6.88 5.05
CA PHE A 366 24.45 6.94 4.38
C PHE A 366 23.72 8.26 4.67
N GLN A 367 22.85 8.66 3.77
CA GLN A 367 22.11 9.91 3.89
C GLN A 367 21.13 9.87 5.07
N LYS A 368 21.01 11.01 5.72
CA LYS A 368 20.16 11.22 6.89
C LYS A 368 19.26 12.42 6.67
N PHE A 369 17.98 12.26 6.93
CA PHE A 369 16.97 13.26 6.68
C PHE A 369 16.09 13.49 7.91
N ILE A 370 15.73 14.76 8.13
CA ILE A 370 14.60 15.12 8.98
C ILE A 370 13.52 15.69 8.07
N ILE A 371 12.30 15.16 8.15
CA ILE A 371 11.16 15.65 7.38
C ILE A 371 10.20 16.37 8.33
N SER A 372 9.83 17.61 8.01
CA SER A 372 8.83 18.36 8.78
C SER A 372 7.92 19.21 7.89
N MET A 373 6.96 19.90 8.50
CA MET A 373 6.13 20.88 7.81
C MET A 373 6.79 22.27 7.72
N ASP A 374 7.96 22.44 8.33
CA ASP A 374 8.64 23.73 8.37
C ASP A 374 9.23 24.09 7.00
N GLU A 375 9.14 25.38 6.64
CA GLU A 375 9.64 25.92 5.36
C GLU A 375 11.10 26.39 5.45
N ILE A 376 11.61 26.62 6.68
CA ILE A 376 12.96 27.07 6.92
C ILE A 376 13.88 25.87 6.90
N ASN A 377 14.98 25.96 6.14
CA ASN A 377 15.99 24.90 6.11
C ASN A 377 16.81 24.88 7.41
N LEU A 378 16.70 23.81 8.15
CA LEU A 378 17.39 23.56 9.43
C LEU A 378 18.40 22.40 9.33
N SER A 379 19.01 22.21 8.16
CA SER A 379 20.04 21.19 7.94
C SER A 379 21.27 21.44 8.81
N GLU A 380 21.79 20.38 9.46
CA GLU A 380 22.95 20.49 10.38
C GLU A 380 23.79 19.19 10.32
N ASP A 381 25.09 19.31 10.38
CA ASP A 381 26.06 18.20 10.49
C ASP A 381 25.88 17.09 9.42
N GLY A 382 25.56 17.48 8.17
CA GLY A 382 25.32 16.54 7.09
C GLY A 382 23.95 15.85 7.12
N ILE A 383 23.11 16.17 8.11
CA ILE A 383 21.70 15.77 8.18
C ILE A 383 20.88 16.81 7.45
N LYS A 384 20.17 16.38 6.40
CA LYS A 384 19.37 17.27 5.57
C LYS A 384 17.97 17.45 6.18
N HIS A 385 17.50 18.68 6.26
CA HIS A 385 16.09 18.97 6.55
C HIS A 385 15.32 19.14 5.23
N LEU A 386 14.19 18.46 5.11
CA LEU A 386 13.29 18.53 3.96
C LEU A 386 11.89 18.95 4.43
N ASN A 387 11.29 19.90 3.71
CA ASN A 387 9.86 20.14 3.86
C ASN A 387 9.08 18.94 3.30
N ILE A 388 8.00 18.53 3.99
CA ILE A 388 7.18 17.37 3.59
C ILE A 388 6.63 17.49 2.16
N LEU A 389 6.23 18.67 1.73
CA LEU A 389 5.67 18.88 0.38
C LEU A 389 6.73 18.70 -0.70
N ASP A 390 7.96 19.16 -0.44
CA ASP A 390 9.09 18.98 -1.36
C ASP A 390 9.47 17.48 -1.43
N PHE A 391 9.51 16.82 -0.28
CA PHE A 391 9.75 15.38 -0.23
C PHE A 391 8.71 14.60 -1.04
N LEU A 392 7.40 14.88 -0.87
CA LEU A 392 6.32 14.18 -1.56
C LEU A 392 6.26 14.46 -3.07
N GLN A 393 6.84 15.55 -3.54
CA GLN A 393 6.91 15.93 -4.96
C GLN A 393 8.21 15.52 -5.65
N ASN A 394 9.15 14.84 -4.97
CA ASN A 394 10.49 14.52 -5.48
C ASN A 394 11.29 15.77 -5.96
N ARG A 395 11.08 16.94 -5.36
CA ARG A 395 11.75 18.18 -5.78
C ARG A 395 13.23 18.27 -5.36
N ASN A 396 13.70 17.33 -4.52
CA ASN A 396 15.05 17.38 -3.92
C ASN A 396 15.90 16.12 -4.24
N ASN A 397 15.74 15.57 -5.44
CA ASN A 397 16.69 14.57 -5.97
C ASN A 397 17.68 15.22 -6.90
#